data_103aba346272ee8a9b6f80d58711c450
#
_entry.id   103aba346272ee8a9b6f80d58711c450
#
_cell.length_a   1.000
_cell.length_b   1.000
_cell.length_c   1.000
_cell.angle_alpha   90.00
_cell.angle_beta   90.00
_cell.angle_gamma   90.00
#
_symmetry.space_group_name_H-M   'P 1'
#
loop_
_entity.id
_entity.type
_entity.pdbx_description
1 polymer ?
#
loop_
_entity_poly.entity_id
_entity_poly.type
_entity_poly.pdbx_seq_one_letter_code
_entity_poly.pdbx_strand_id
1 'polypeptide(L)'
;MATYATKASDIARQWYVVDAEGQVLGRMASDVAYLLKGKHKPNYVPYLDLGDHVIIVNAEKIRLTGRKLEKKTYFRHTGYIGGVRTTTLGKRMQKHADEVIRDAVWGMLPKGPLGRQMIRKLKIYVGPNHPHEAQAAKPFLPNARRVLVGVTPEA
;
A
#
# COMPACT_ATOMS: atom_id res chain seq x y z
N MET A 1 29.67 23.35 5.66
CA MET A 1 29.27 21.93 5.59
C MET A 1 28.56 21.69 4.27
N ALA A 2 28.98 20.72 3.46
CA ALA A 2 28.28 20.37 2.23
C ALA A 2 27.10 19.45 2.58
N THR A 3 25.89 19.85 2.15
CA THR A 3 24.68 19.02 2.30
C THR A 3 24.72 17.92 1.25
N TYR A 4 24.54 16.66 1.68
CA TYR A 4 24.47 15.53 0.76
C TYR A 4 23.14 15.53 0.01
N ALA A 5 23.20 15.47 -1.33
CA ALA A 5 22.05 15.31 -2.19
C ALA A 5 21.98 13.86 -2.67
N THR A 6 20.89 13.15 -2.35
CA THR A 6 20.68 11.75 -2.74
C THR A 6 20.66 11.63 -4.27
N LYS A 7 21.46 10.70 -4.80
CA LYS A 7 21.57 10.40 -6.25
C LYS A 7 20.78 9.14 -6.59
N ALA A 8 20.48 8.95 -7.87
CA ALA A 8 19.81 7.74 -8.35
C ALA A 8 20.61 6.46 -8.13
N SER A 9 21.97 6.56 -8.09
CA SER A 9 22.87 5.44 -7.75
C SER A 9 22.72 4.92 -6.34
N ASP A 10 22.21 5.75 -5.42
CA ASP A 10 22.14 5.44 -3.99
C ASP A 10 20.84 4.71 -3.62
N ILE A 11 20.03 4.38 -4.63
CA ILE A 11 18.73 3.73 -4.45
C ILE A 11 18.92 2.24 -4.20
N ALA A 12 18.88 1.82 -2.94
CA ALA A 12 18.77 0.42 -2.55
C ALA A 12 17.29 0.11 -2.26
N ARG A 13 16.70 -0.87 -2.97
CA ARG A 13 15.31 -1.32 -2.79
C ARG A 13 15.29 -2.66 -2.09
N GLN A 14 14.37 -2.82 -1.14
CA GLN A 14 14.10 -4.06 -0.44
C GLN A 14 12.69 -4.55 -0.75
N TRP A 15 12.43 -5.82 -0.43
CA TRP A 15 11.11 -6.43 -0.56
C TRP A 15 10.53 -6.69 0.83
N TYR A 16 9.26 -6.34 1.01
CA TYR A 16 8.52 -6.57 2.24
C TYR A 16 7.22 -7.32 1.96
N VAL A 17 6.90 -8.27 2.84
CA VAL A 17 5.60 -8.97 2.86
C VAL A 17 4.79 -8.42 4.02
N VAL A 18 3.54 -8.05 3.73
CA VAL A 18 2.55 -7.59 4.70
C VAL A 18 1.37 -8.55 4.68
N ASP A 19 1.05 -9.15 5.81
CA ASP A 19 -0.17 -9.92 5.95
C ASP A 19 -1.35 -8.98 6.26
N ALA A 20 -2.40 -9.06 5.44
CA ALA A 20 -3.61 -8.25 5.60
C ALA A 20 -4.63 -8.86 6.55
N GLU A 21 -4.45 -10.12 7.00
CA GLU A 21 -5.40 -10.82 7.84
C GLU A 21 -5.66 -10.06 9.16
N GLY A 22 -6.92 -9.75 9.43
CA GLY A 22 -7.35 -9.03 10.62
C GLY A 22 -6.97 -7.55 10.73
N GLN A 23 -6.18 -7.04 9.78
CA GLN A 23 -5.73 -5.65 9.80
C GLN A 23 -6.80 -4.67 9.30
N VAL A 24 -6.82 -3.47 9.86
CA VAL A 24 -7.71 -2.41 9.39
C VAL A 24 -7.17 -1.80 8.10
N LEU A 25 -7.98 -1.84 7.02
CA LEU A 25 -7.61 -1.35 5.68
C LEU A 25 -6.89 0.01 5.69
N GLY A 26 -7.45 1.01 6.35
CA GLY A 26 -6.87 2.37 6.33
C GLY A 26 -5.50 2.45 7.01
N ARG A 27 -5.32 1.74 8.13
CA ARG A 27 -4.04 1.72 8.87
C ARG A 27 -2.98 1.00 8.05
N MET A 28 -3.27 -0.20 7.55
CA MET A 28 -2.37 -0.94 6.70
C MET A 28 -2.01 -0.15 5.42
N ALA A 29 -2.99 0.45 4.75
CA ALA A 29 -2.75 1.24 3.54
C ALA A 29 -1.81 2.43 3.80
N SER A 30 -1.90 3.06 4.98
CA SER A 30 -0.99 4.17 5.34
C SER A 30 0.44 3.71 5.58
N ASP A 31 0.64 2.52 6.17
CA ASP A 31 1.97 1.94 6.41
C ASP A 31 2.60 1.47 5.09
N VAL A 32 1.81 0.84 4.24
CA VAL A 32 2.23 0.44 2.88
C VAL A 32 2.62 1.68 2.05
N ALA A 33 1.83 2.74 2.07
CA ALA A 33 2.14 3.98 1.36
C ALA A 33 3.43 4.64 1.88
N TYR A 34 3.71 4.52 3.18
CA TYR A 34 4.95 5.01 3.81
C TYR A 34 6.17 4.26 3.28
N LEU A 35 6.10 2.92 3.15
CA LEU A 35 7.16 2.08 2.57
C LEU A 35 7.35 2.37 1.08
N LEU A 36 6.26 2.44 0.30
CA LEU A 36 6.30 2.70 -1.14
C LEU A 36 6.90 4.07 -1.49
N LYS A 37 6.72 5.08 -0.63
CA LYS A 37 7.36 6.38 -0.75
C LYS A 37 8.83 6.37 -0.34
N GLY A 38 9.24 5.42 0.51
CA GLY A 38 10.58 5.36 1.08
C GLY A 38 10.82 6.33 2.24
N LYS A 39 9.75 6.80 2.90
CA LYS A 39 9.86 7.74 4.03
C LYS A 39 10.51 7.16 5.27
N HIS A 40 10.68 5.84 5.34
CA HIS A 40 11.40 5.15 6.42
C HIS A 40 12.92 5.28 6.28
N LYS A 41 13.41 5.69 5.11
CA LYS A 41 14.86 5.82 4.83
C LYS A 41 15.37 7.21 5.23
N PRO A 42 16.56 7.33 5.82
CA PRO A 42 17.12 8.62 6.23
C PRO A 42 17.46 9.52 5.04
N ASN A 43 17.75 8.93 3.88
CA ASN A 43 18.07 9.63 2.64
C ASN A 43 16.84 9.98 1.77
N TYR A 44 15.63 9.96 2.37
CA TYR A 44 14.40 10.27 1.65
C TYR A 44 14.42 11.67 1.04
N VAL A 45 14.11 11.73 -0.26
CA VAL A 45 13.88 12.99 -1.00
C VAL A 45 12.59 12.88 -1.83
N PRO A 46 11.79 13.96 -1.94
CA PRO A 46 10.49 13.91 -2.60
C PRO A 46 10.54 13.71 -4.11
N TYR A 47 11.63 14.07 -4.75
CA TYR A 47 11.79 14.03 -6.22
C TYR A 47 12.32 12.71 -6.77
N LEU A 48 12.79 11.78 -5.89
CA LEU A 48 13.24 10.45 -6.28
C LEU A 48 12.35 9.35 -5.70
N ASP A 49 12.23 8.24 -6.44
CA ASP A 49 11.54 7.05 -5.96
C ASP A 49 12.49 6.11 -5.20
N LEU A 50 12.68 6.40 -3.90
CA LEU A 50 13.49 5.59 -2.98
C LEU A 50 12.73 4.45 -2.31
N GLY A 51 11.44 4.31 -2.59
CA GLY A 51 10.56 3.35 -1.93
C GLY A 51 10.88 1.90 -2.29
N ASP A 52 10.44 1.00 -1.44
CA ASP A 52 10.64 -0.44 -1.52
C ASP A 52 9.47 -1.16 -2.21
N HIS A 53 9.68 -2.44 -2.54
CA HIS A 53 8.64 -3.30 -3.05
C HIS A 53 7.82 -3.87 -1.90
N VAL A 54 6.49 -3.87 -2.05
CA VAL A 54 5.58 -4.39 -1.02
C VAL A 54 4.67 -5.45 -1.64
N ILE A 55 4.61 -6.60 -0.98
CA ILE A 55 3.71 -7.71 -1.28
C ILE A 55 2.67 -7.75 -0.18
N ILE A 56 1.39 -7.74 -0.53
CA ILE A 56 0.29 -7.93 0.41
C ILE A 56 -0.32 -9.29 0.14
N VAL A 57 -0.47 -10.10 1.19
CA VAL A 57 -1.13 -11.42 1.15
C VAL A 57 -2.43 -11.38 1.95
N ASN A 58 -3.30 -12.38 1.76
CA ASN A 58 -4.60 -12.50 2.44
C ASN A 58 -5.52 -11.27 2.25
N ALA A 59 -5.54 -10.68 1.06
CA ALA A 59 -6.29 -9.44 0.79
C ALA A 59 -7.79 -9.54 1.10
N GLU A 60 -8.38 -10.73 1.00
CA GLU A 60 -9.80 -10.98 1.30
C GLU A 60 -10.15 -10.88 2.78
N LYS A 61 -9.18 -11.18 3.68
CA LYS A 61 -9.38 -11.23 5.13
C LYS A 61 -9.18 -9.88 5.84
N ILE A 62 -9.07 -8.81 5.07
CA ILE A 62 -8.86 -7.46 5.61
C ILE A 62 -10.08 -6.98 6.37
N ARG A 63 -9.85 -6.33 7.51
CA ARG A 63 -10.92 -5.79 8.35
C ARG A 63 -11.31 -4.38 7.93
N LEU A 64 -12.62 -4.14 7.84
CA LEU A 64 -13.21 -2.83 7.63
C LEU A 64 -13.92 -2.35 8.90
N THR A 65 -13.80 -1.09 9.24
CA THR A 65 -14.42 -0.50 10.44
C THR A 65 -15.73 0.20 10.11
N GLY A 66 -16.69 0.15 11.05
CA GLY A 66 -18.00 0.77 10.92
C GLY A 66 -18.85 0.16 9.78
N ARG A 67 -19.82 0.90 9.27
CA ARG A 67 -20.74 0.44 8.21
C ARG A 67 -20.22 0.69 6.80
N LYS A 68 -18.90 0.61 6.57
CA LYS A 68 -18.29 0.92 5.26
C LYS A 68 -18.64 -0.11 4.19
N LEU A 69 -18.87 -1.37 4.55
CA LEU A 69 -19.29 -2.42 3.61
C LEU A 69 -20.56 -2.06 2.86
N GLU A 70 -21.51 -1.44 3.56
CA GLU A 70 -22.82 -1.07 3.01
C GLU A 70 -22.84 0.34 2.42
N LYS A 71 -22.28 1.32 3.19
CA LYS A 71 -22.41 2.74 2.88
C LYS A 71 -21.40 3.26 1.86
N LYS A 72 -20.18 2.67 1.80
CA LYS A 72 -19.17 3.15 0.86
C LYS A 72 -19.47 2.65 -0.53
N THR A 73 -19.66 3.59 -1.47
CA THR A 73 -19.89 3.29 -2.89
C THR A 73 -18.72 3.77 -3.73
N TYR A 74 -18.41 3.00 -4.76
CA TYR A 74 -17.55 3.40 -5.86
C TYR A 74 -18.41 3.67 -7.08
N PHE A 75 -18.10 4.74 -7.80
CA PHE A 75 -18.78 5.05 -9.04
C PHE A 75 -17.80 5.02 -10.21
N ARG A 76 -18.30 4.61 -11.36
CA ARG A 76 -17.60 4.65 -12.63
C ARG A 76 -18.55 5.17 -13.68
N HIS A 77 -18.08 6.07 -14.55
CA HIS A 77 -18.82 6.58 -15.67
C HIS A 77 -18.36 5.91 -16.96
N THR A 78 -19.27 5.46 -17.82
CA THR A 78 -18.94 4.79 -19.08
C THR A 78 -18.67 5.76 -20.23
N GLY A 79 -18.90 7.05 -20.04
CA GLY A 79 -18.78 8.11 -21.07
C GLY A 79 -20.11 8.44 -21.79
N TYR A 80 -21.13 7.60 -21.68
CA TYR A 80 -22.45 7.83 -22.31
C TYR A 80 -23.43 8.49 -21.34
N ILE A 81 -24.43 9.20 -21.85
CA ILE A 81 -25.51 9.81 -21.07
C ILE A 81 -26.17 8.73 -20.20
N GLY A 82 -26.33 8.99 -18.89
CA GLY A 82 -26.85 8.02 -17.93
C GLY A 82 -25.91 6.86 -17.59
N GLY A 83 -24.64 6.90 -18.05
CA GLY A 83 -23.66 5.83 -17.88
C GLY A 83 -23.00 5.73 -16.52
N VAL A 84 -23.56 6.27 -15.45
CA VAL A 84 -23.05 6.13 -14.07
C VAL A 84 -23.35 4.73 -13.56
N ARG A 85 -22.31 4.01 -13.15
CA ARG A 85 -22.43 2.71 -12.48
C ARG A 85 -21.87 2.81 -11.06
N THR A 86 -22.68 2.43 -10.09
CA THR A 86 -22.31 2.41 -8.68
C THR A 86 -22.17 0.98 -8.16
N THR A 87 -21.14 0.75 -7.35
CA THR A 87 -20.90 -0.55 -6.72
C THR A 87 -20.57 -0.31 -5.24
N THR A 88 -21.21 -1.06 -4.34
CA THR A 88 -20.89 -0.99 -2.92
C THR A 88 -19.55 -1.65 -2.63
N LEU A 89 -18.87 -1.19 -1.56
CA LEU A 89 -17.59 -1.76 -1.14
C LEU A 89 -17.72 -3.26 -0.87
N GLY A 90 -18.80 -3.72 -0.25
CA GLY A 90 -19.02 -5.15 0.02
C GLY A 90 -19.02 -6.01 -1.25
N LYS A 91 -19.77 -5.60 -2.30
CA LYS A 91 -19.78 -6.29 -3.59
C LYS A 91 -18.40 -6.28 -4.27
N ARG A 92 -17.66 -5.16 -4.14
CA ARG A 92 -16.31 -5.05 -4.73
C ARG A 92 -15.28 -5.91 -4.00
N MET A 93 -15.37 -6.01 -2.67
CA MET A 93 -14.50 -6.88 -1.86
C MET A 93 -14.66 -8.36 -2.22
N GLN A 94 -15.88 -8.82 -2.48
CA GLN A 94 -16.13 -10.21 -2.87
C GLN A 94 -15.52 -10.59 -4.23
N LYS A 95 -15.44 -9.63 -5.16
CA LYS A 95 -14.97 -9.89 -6.53
C LYS A 95 -13.49 -9.52 -6.72
N HIS A 96 -13.06 -8.38 -6.18
CA HIS A 96 -11.78 -7.74 -6.44
C HIS A 96 -11.25 -7.07 -5.17
N ALA A 97 -10.91 -7.87 -4.15
CA ALA A 97 -10.33 -7.37 -2.90
C ALA A 97 -8.99 -6.66 -3.12
N ASP A 98 -8.20 -7.14 -4.09
CA ASP A 98 -6.93 -6.55 -4.50
C ASP A 98 -7.09 -5.11 -5.02
N GLU A 99 -8.12 -4.84 -5.84
CA GLU A 99 -8.39 -3.50 -6.34
C GLU A 99 -8.79 -2.53 -5.23
N VAL A 100 -9.57 -2.99 -4.24
CA VAL A 100 -9.97 -2.17 -3.08
C VAL A 100 -8.76 -1.70 -2.29
N ILE A 101 -7.82 -2.61 -2.02
CA ILE A 101 -6.57 -2.28 -1.31
C ILE A 101 -5.72 -1.35 -2.17
N ARG A 102 -5.57 -1.64 -3.45
CA ARG A 102 -4.81 -0.81 -4.40
C ARG A 102 -5.34 0.62 -4.46
N ASP A 103 -6.64 0.80 -4.55
CA ASP A 103 -7.28 2.12 -4.56
C ASP A 103 -7.06 2.87 -3.24
N ALA A 104 -7.12 2.17 -2.11
CA ALA A 104 -6.85 2.76 -0.80
C ALA A 104 -5.41 3.28 -0.70
N VAL A 105 -4.43 2.49 -1.14
CA VAL A 105 -3.01 2.89 -1.17
C VAL A 105 -2.79 4.00 -2.20
N TRP A 106 -3.38 3.88 -3.40
CA TRP A 106 -3.29 4.91 -4.44
C TRP A 106 -3.80 6.27 -3.97
N GLY A 107 -4.87 6.27 -3.16
CA GLY A 107 -5.39 7.48 -2.53
C GLY A 107 -4.36 8.21 -1.65
N MET A 108 -3.37 7.48 -1.11
CA MET A 108 -2.34 8.00 -0.19
C MET A 108 -0.99 8.31 -0.86
N LEU A 109 -0.85 7.98 -2.14
CA LEU A 109 0.35 8.27 -2.94
C LEU A 109 0.20 9.57 -3.73
N PRO A 110 1.31 10.22 -4.15
CA PRO A 110 1.28 11.36 -5.06
C PRO A 110 0.55 11.02 -6.37
N LYS A 111 -0.14 11.98 -6.98
CA LYS A 111 -0.94 11.75 -8.20
C LYS A 111 -0.15 11.91 -9.50
N GLY A 112 1.10 12.34 -9.43
CA GLY A 112 1.97 12.57 -10.59
C GLY A 112 2.62 11.29 -11.15
N PRO A 113 3.53 11.44 -12.14
CA PRO A 113 4.29 10.33 -12.75
C PRO A 113 5.04 9.49 -11.72
N LEU A 114 5.64 10.12 -10.70
CA LEU A 114 6.38 9.45 -9.63
C LEU A 114 5.47 8.52 -8.82
N GLY A 115 4.26 8.95 -8.47
CA GLY A 115 3.30 8.10 -7.77
C GLY A 115 2.85 6.89 -8.59
N ARG A 116 2.76 7.04 -9.93
CA ARG A 116 2.47 5.89 -10.83
C ARG A 116 3.61 4.87 -10.85
N GLN A 117 4.85 5.30 -10.68
CA GLN A 117 5.99 4.39 -10.52
C GLN A 117 5.95 3.69 -9.16
N MET A 118 5.64 4.42 -8.08
CA MET A 118 5.52 3.87 -6.73
C MET A 118 4.46 2.78 -6.63
N ILE A 119 3.26 2.97 -7.21
CA ILE A 119 2.18 1.98 -7.15
C ILE A 119 2.49 0.69 -7.92
N ARG A 120 3.36 0.71 -8.93
CA ARG A 120 3.80 -0.49 -9.66
C ARG A 120 4.60 -1.47 -8.79
N LYS A 121 5.23 -0.97 -7.72
CA LYS A 121 5.97 -1.76 -6.74
C LYS A 121 5.07 -2.49 -5.74
N LEU A 122 3.77 -2.20 -5.74
CA LEU A 122 2.78 -2.87 -4.92
C LEU A 122 2.24 -4.11 -5.65
N LYS A 123 2.37 -5.26 -5.01
CA LYS A 123 1.80 -6.54 -5.43
C LYS A 123 0.80 -7.00 -4.39
N ILE A 124 -0.40 -7.42 -4.81
CA ILE A 124 -1.49 -7.79 -3.90
C ILE A 124 -2.01 -9.17 -4.32
N TYR A 125 -2.11 -10.06 -3.35
CA TYR A 125 -2.58 -11.44 -3.53
C TYR A 125 -3.74 -11.72 -2.59
N VAL A 126 -4.74 -12.43 -3.11
CA VAL A 126 -5.96 -12.77 -2.37
C VAL A 126 -5.66 -13.87 -1.33
N GLY A 127 -4.85 -14.86 -1.70
CA GLY A 127 -4.45 -15.96 -0.81
C GLY A 127 -3.18 -15.70 -0.02
N PRO A 128 -2.72 -16.70 0.76
CA PRO A 128 -1.50 -16.63 1.55
C PRO A 128 -0.22 -16.74 0.72
N ASN A 129 -0.28 -17.33 -0.47
CA ASN A 129 0.89 -17.61 -1.31
C ASN A 129 1.16 -16.48 -2.31
N HIS A 130 2.43 -16.25 -2.59
CA HIS A 130 2.87 -15.29 -3.60
C HIS A 130 4.03 -15.86 -4.44
N PRO A 131 4.18 -15.51 -5.73
CA PRO A 131 5.21 -16.05 -6.62
C PRO A 131 6.58 -15.39 -6.47
N HIS A 132 6.81 -14.59 -5.42
CA HIS A 132 8.03 -13.79 -5.24
C HIS A 132 8.96 -14.35 -4.15
N GLU A 133 9.03 -15.67 -3.98
CA GLU A 133 9.90 -16.30 -2.98
C GLU A 133 11.39 -16.02 -3.23
N ALA A 134 11.80 -16.03 -4.50
CA ALA A 134 13.17 -15.72 -4.91
C ALA A 134 13.67 -14.33 -4.49
N GLN A 135 12.77 -13.40 -4.16
CA GLN A 135 13.12 -12.04 -3.71
C GLN A 135 13.46 -11.97 -2.22
N ALA A 136 13.33 -13.09 -1.46
CA ALA A 136 13.60 -13.16 -0.02
C ALA A 136 12.96 -11.98 0.75
N ALA A 137 11.67 -11.73 0.50
CA ALA A 137 10.96 -10.59 1.05
C ALA A 137 10.87 -10.69 2.59
N LYS A 138 11.18 -9.58 3.28
CA LYS A 138 11.18 -9.51 4.74
C LYS A 138 9.75 -9.30 5.26
N PRO A 139 9.33 -9.98 6.33
CA PRO A 139 8.04 -9.73 6.93
C PRO A 139 8.01 -8.31 7.52
N PHE A 140 6.94 -7.57 7.24
CA PHE A 140 6.68 -6.25 7.80
C PHE A 140 5.46 -6.29 8.70
N LEU A 141 5.66 -6.00 9.99
CA LEU A 141 4.56 -5.88 10.94
C LEU A 141 3.98 -4.45 10.86
N PRO A 142 2.68 -4.30 10.62
CA PRO A 142 2.01 -3.00 10.68
C PRO A 142 2.08 -2.48 12.13
N ASN A 143 2.25 -1.21 12.30
CA ASN A 143 2.66 -0.48 13.50
C ASN A 143 4.18 -0.45 13.78
N ALA A 144 5.03 -1.08 12.98
CA ALA A 144 6.48 -0.99 13.09
C ALA A 144 7.04 0.46 12.92
N ARG A 145 6.21 1.42 12.51
CA ARG A 145 6.56 2.85 12.57
C ARG A 145 7.02 3.29 13.96
N ARG A 146 6.42 2.73 15.01
CA ARG A 146 6.81 3.01 16.41
C ARG A 146 8.15 2.40 16.76
N VAL A 147 8.47 1.23 16.18
CA VAL A 147 9.74 0.53 16.42
C VAL A 147 10.89 1.20 15.67
N LEU A 148 10.67 1.69 14.46
CA LEU A 148 11.69 2.42 13.67
C LEU A 148 12.02 3.81 14.24
N VAL A 149 11.17 4.36 15.10
CA VAL A 149 11.37 5.65 15.78
C VAL A 149 11.81 5.48 17.25
N GLY A 150 12.23 4.27 17.65
CA GLY A 150 12.79 4.02 18.98
C GLY A 150 11.77 3.86 20.12
N VAL A 151 10.50 3.62 19.79
CA VAL A 151 9.48 3.25 20.76
C VAL A 151 9.33 1.73 20.76
N THR A 152 9.92 1.06 21.74
CA THR A 152 9.69 -0.37 22.00
C THR A 152 8.20 -0.57 22.31
N PRO A 153 7.51 -1.56 21.70
CA PRO A 153 6.19 -1.95 22.16
C PRO A 153 6.32 -2.52 23.57
N GLU A 154 5.67 -1.89 24.52
CA GLU A 154 5.46 -2.50 25.82
C GLU A 154 4.66 -3.79 25.63
N ALA A 155 5.11 -4.83 26.32
CA ALA A 155 4.56 -6.18 26.30
C ALA A 155 3.14 -6.24 26.86
#